data_d826a3b1f2247885319cc95bbba695b4
#
_entry.id   d826a3b1f2247885319cc95bbba695b4
#
_cell.length_a   1.000
_cell.length_b   1.000
_cell.length_c   1.000
_cell.angle_alpha   90.00
_cell.angle_beta   90.00
_cell.angle_gamma   90.00
#
_symmetry.space_group_name_H-M   'P 1'
#
loop_
_entity.id
_entity.type
_entity.pdbx_description
1 polymer ?
#
loop_
_entity_poly.entity_id
_entity_poly.type
_entity_poly.pdbx_seq_one_letter_code
_entity_poly.pdbx_strand_id
1 'polypeptide(L)'
;MASANYGPSEDQFLCSICLDVFTDPVSTPCGHNFCMNCINEHWNTSDQNLCPMCKEDFTTRPVLRVNTMFSEMVVQFRQSTQQKASRSSSEQQESKPGDVPCDVCTGTKVKALKSCLVCLVSYCETHLEPHLTASRLKRHQLMDPVENLEGRMCTKHDKPLELFCKSDQTCVCALCTVLDHKMHDVVPLEEEYEEKKVQLKKTEAEIQQMVQKRRLKIQEIKHSVDLSEEDAGREKAEGVQVFTDLMESVGRGLKELLKTIEEKQETTKKQAEAFIRELDQEISDLMKRSAEVEQLSLSEDHLHLLQSSNIHQPPPTKDWTEVRVCPSYEGTVVRAVSQLEETLSEKMKWCGEAELKRVQMFAVDVTLDPETAQCELILSDDGKQVKLGDVKKNLPNNTKRFSYWFCVVTKQSFSSGRFYFEVQVEGKTEWSLGVIRESVNRKEFISWSPQDGYWIIRLITGNKYKALDDPPVDLSVKSGLQKVGVFVDYEEGVVSFYDVEAAALIYSFTGCSFTEKLFPYFCPGLYYDGTNSAPLIISPVKVN
;
A
#
# COMPACT_ATOMS: atom_id res chain seq x y z
N MET A 1 32.59 -31.10 -3.38
CA MET A 1 32.50 -29.98 -4.33
C MET A 1 31.54 -30.43 -5.44
N ALA A 2 30.29 -30.05 -5.35
CA ALA A 2 29.25 -30.36 -6.32
C ALA A 2 29.21 -29.21 -7.32
N SER A 3 29.58 -29.51 -8.58
CA SER A 3 29.50 -28.59 -9.71
C SER A 3 28.02 -28.38 -10.04
N ALA A 4 27.49 -27.20 -9.72
CA ALA A 4 26.16 -26.79 -10.16
C ALA A 4 26.22 -26.56 -11.69
N ASN A 5 25.50 -27.38 -12.43
CA ASN A 5 25.26 -27.22 -13.86
C ASN A 5 24.27 -26.05 -14.05
N TYR A 6 24.77 -24.82 -14.21
CA TYR A 6 24.00 -23.66 -14.66
C TYR A 6 23.84 -23.72 -16.19
N GLY A 7 22.93 -24.57 -16.66
CA GLY A 7 22.39 -24.42 -18.02
C GLY A 7 21.24 -23.39 -17.99
N PRO A 8 21.03 -22.60 -19.07
CA PRO A 8 19.90 -21.68 -19.14
C PRO A 8 18.58 -22.47 -18.97
N SER A 9 17.66 -21.97 -18.12
CA SER A 9 16.37 -22.62 -17.88
C SER A 9 15.50 -22.56 -19.13
N GLU A 10 14.67 -23.56 -19.36
CA GLU A 10 13.76 -23.61 -20.53
C GLU A 10 12.89 -22.36 -20.66
N ASP A 11 12.51 -21.73 -19.53
CA ASP A 11 11.71 -20.52 -19.48
C ASP A 11 12.37 -19.31 -20.16
N GLN A 12 13.70 -19.30 -20.29
CA GLN A 12 14.43 -18.21 -20.94
C GLN A 12 14.28 -18.18 -22.47
N PHE A 13 13.76 -19.25 -23.05
CA PHE A 13 13.54 -19.39 -24.49
C PHE A 13 12.07 -19.26 -24.90
N LEU A 14 11.20 -18.82 -23.98
CA LEU A 14 9.77 -18.64 -24.23
C LEU A 14 9.39 -17.17 -24.40
N CYS A 15 8.60 -16.89 -25.43
CA CYS A 15 8.01 -15.56 -25.65
C CYS A 15 6.92 -15.29 -24.62
N SER A 16 7.00 -14.18 -23.89
CA SER A 16 6.00 -13.80 -22.85
C SER A 16 4.61 -13.45 -23.40
N ILE A 17 4.46 -13.32 -24.74
CA ILE A 17 3.17 -13.05 -25.38
C ILE A 17 2.48 -14.35 -25.78
N CYS A 18 3.13 -15.22 -26.56
CA CYS A 18 2.54 -16.48 -27.03
C CYS A 18 2.85 -17.69 -26.13
N LEU A 19 3.80 -17.56 -25.20
CA LEU A 19 4.29 -18.61 -24.30
C LEU A 19 4.96 -19.80 -25.00
N ASP A 20 5.23 -19.68 -26.29
CA ASP A 20 5.95 -20.64 -27.08
C ASP A 20 7.43 -20.27 -27.23
N VAL A 21 8.25 -21.22 -27.67
CA VAL A 21 9.64 -20.98 -28.00
C VAL A 21 9.73 -19.88 -29.07
N PHE A 22 10.59 -18.90 -28.84
CA PHE A 22 10.73 -17.74 -29.72
C PHE A 22 10.79 -18.10 -31.20
N THR A 23 10.03 -17.36 -32.01
CA THR A 23 10.13 -17.39 -33.49
C THR A 23 10.49 -15.99 -33.97
N ASP A 24 11.61 -15.89 -34.73
CA ASP A 24 12.19 -14.61 -35.17
C ASP A 24 12.29 -13.62 -34.01
N PRO A 25 13.06 -13.93 -32.94
CA PRO A 25 13.12 -13.10 -31.74
C PRO A 25 13.66 -11.72 -32.04
N VAL A 26 12.98 -10.69 -31.53
CA VAL A 26 13.36 -9.28 -31.63
C VAL A 26 13.49 -8.68 -30.26
N SER A 27 14.44 -7.74 -30.11
CA SER A 27 14.62 -6.98 -28.87
C SER A 27 14.02 -5.59 -29.01
N THR A 28 13.24 -5.17 -28.06
CA THR A 28 12.77 -3.78 -27.92
C THR A 28 13.90 -2.89 -27.39
N PRO A 29 13.81 -1.54 -27.52
CA PRO A 29 14.82 -0.62 -26.98
C PRO A 29 15.08 -0.78 -25.48
N CYS A 30 14.08 -1.20 -24.70
CA CYS A 30 14.20 -1.52 -23.27
C CYS A 30 14.86 -2.89 -22.98
N GLY A 31 15.32 -3.62 -24.00
CA GLY A 31 16.04 -4.88 -23.85
C GLY A 31 15.18 -6.14 -23.73
N HIS A 32 13.85 -6.06 -23.74
CA HIS A 32 12.99 -7.23 -23.68
C HIS A 32 12.82 -7.90 -25.03
N ASN A 33 12.72 -9.25 -25.02
CA ASN A 33 12.62 -10.06 -26.23
C ASN A 33 11.21 -10.60 -26.44
N PHE A 34 10.77 -10.59 -27.72
CA PHE A 34 9.46 -11.11 -28.15
C PHE A 34 9.59 -11.77 -29.52
N CYS A 35 8.64 -12.62 -29.91
CA CYS A 35 8.53 -12.99 -31.32
C CYS A 35 8.18 -11.76 -32.16
N MET A 36 8.76 -11.63 -33.34
CA MET A 36 8.49 -10.51 -34.28
C MET A 36 6.99 -10.32 -34.52
N ASN A 37 6.27 -11.41 -34.78
CA ASN A 37 4.82 -11.34 -35.04
C ASN A 37 4.02 -10.95 -33.77
N CYS A 38 4.39 -11.50 -32.62
CA CYS A 38 3.68 -11.24 -31.37
C CYS A 38 3.73 -9.77 -30.95
N ILE A 39 4.93 -9.16 -30.99
CA ILE A 39 5.06 -7.76 -30.62
C ILE A 39 4.43 -6.81 -31.64
N ASN A 40 4.51 -7.15 -32.93
CA ASN A 40 3.86 -6.38 -33.97
C ASN A 40 2.34 -6.43 -33.86
N GLU A 41 1.75 -7.59 -33.59
CA GLU A 41 0.32 -7.75 -33.39
C GLU A 41 -0.16 -7.01 -32.13
N HIS A 42 0.62 -7.08 -31.04
CA HIS A 42 0.34 -6.32 -29.82
C HIS A 42 0.26 -4.80 -30.08
N TRP A 43 1.25 -4.24 -30.81
CA TRP A 43 1.25 -2.82 -31.15
C TRP A 43 0.24 -2.43 -32.25
N ASN A 44 -0.23 -3.37 -33.07
CA ASN A 44 -1.30 -3.12 -34.06
C ASN A 44 -2.69 -3.07 -33.41
N THR A 45 -2.86 -3.71 -32.25
CA THR A 45 -4.14 -3.75 -31.49
C THR A 45 -4.18 -2.74 -30.35
N SER A 46 -3.09 -2.02 -30.11
CA SER A 46 -2.98 -1.00 -29.03
C SER A 46 -2.72 0.37 -29.66
N ASP A 47 -3.35 1.41 -29.11
CA ASP A 47 -3.13 2.81 -29.51
C ASP A 47 -1.78 3.37 -29.04
N GLN A 48 -1.03 2.62 -28.23
CA GLN A 48 0.26 3.02 -27.65
C GLN A 48 1.32 1.97 -27.92
N ASN A 49 2.58 2.41 -28.20
CA ASN A 49 3.71 1.52 -28.43
C ASN A 49 4.41 1.19 -27.09
N LEU A 50 3.72 0.51 -26.17
CA LEU A 50 4.28 0.14 -24.88
C LEU A 50 5.00 -1.21 -24.95
N CYS A 51 6.07 -1.37 -24.16
CA CYS A 51 6.66 -2.68 -23.93
C CYS A 51 5.70 -3.55 -23.10
N PRO A 52 5.29 -4.74 -23.56
CA PRO A 52 4.38 -5.61 -22.81
C PRO A 52 4.90 -6.02 -21.43
N MET A 53 6.22 -6.05 -21.24
CA MET A 53 6.85 -6.49 -19.98
C MET A 53 7.09 -5.36 -18.99
N CYS A 54 7.73 -4.25 -19.39
CA CYS A 54 8.10 -3.17 -18.47
C CYS A 54 7.25 -1.90 -18.62
N LYS A 55 6.28 -1.87 -19.56
CA LYS A 55 5.41 -0.74 -19.84
C LYS A 55 6.13 0.54 -20.32
N GLU A 56 7.41 0.46 -20.67
CA GLU A 56 8.12 1.59 -21.24
C GLU A 56 7.46 2.04 -22.54
N ASP A 57 7.18 3.34 -22.63
CA ASP A 57 6.52 3.97 -23.77
C ASP A 57 7.54 4.41 -24.81
N PHE A 58 7.34 3.97 -26.04
CA PHE A 58 8.14 4.39 -27.18
C PHE A 58 7.36 5.45 -27.95
N THR A 59 7.81 6.70 -27.88
CA THR A 59 7.17 7.88 -28.54
C THR A 59 6.96 7.68 -30.05
N THR A 60 7.77 6.82 -30.67
CA THR A 60 7.59 6.36 -32.05
C THR A 60 7.79 4.85 -32.09
N ARG A 61 7.04 4.16 -32.95
CA ARG A 61 7.13 2.70 -33.11
C ARG A 61 8.57 2.30 -33.44
N PRO A 62 9.25 1.52 -32.58
CA PRO A 62 10.63 1.09 -32.84
C PRO A 62 10.77 0.22 -34.08
N VAL A 63 11.83 0.43 -34.85
CA VAL A 63 12.18 -0.46 -35.93
C VAL A 63 12.84 -1.71 -35.34
N LEU A 64 12.10 -2.81 -35.33
CA LEU A 64 12.60 -4.09 -34.82
C LEU A 64 13.43 -4.82 -35.83
N ARG A 65 14.56 -5.37 -35.36
CA ARG A 65 15.42 -6.28 -36.15
C ARG A 65 15.55 -7.59 -35.39
N VAL A 66 15.59 -8.69 -36.15
CA VAL A 66 15.79 -10.01 -35.54
C VAL A 66 17.12 -10.01 -34.79
N ASN A 67 17.10 -10.40 -33.53
CA ASN A 67 18.29 -10.60 -32.72
C ASN A 67 18.96 -11.91 -33.14
N THR A 68 19.94 -11.80 -34.04
CA THR A 68 20.60 -12.96 -34.66
C THR A 68 21.28 -13.85 -33.63
N MET A 69 21.96 -13.28 -32.62
CA MET A 69 22.63 -14.05 -31.59
C MET A 69 21.60 -14.85 -30.76
N PHE A 70 20.52 -14.21 -30.35
CA PHE A 70 19.48 -14.88 -29.59
C PHE A 70 18.69 -15.89 -30.44
N SER A 71 18.52 -15.61 -31.75
CA SER A 71 17.92 -16.54 -32.71
C SER A 71 18.76 -17.81 -32.85
N GLU A 72 20.09 -17.70 -32.92
CA GLU A 72 21.00 -18.86 -32.96
C GLU A 72 20.90 -19.70 -31.70
N MET A 73 20.82 -19.08 -30.53
CA MET A 73 20.59 -19.80 -29.24
C MET A 73 19.27 -20.55 -29.23
N VAL A 74 18.18 -19.95 -29.71
CA VAL A 74 16.86 -20.59 -29.85
C VAL A 74 16.93 -21.77 -30.85
N VAL A 75 17.64 -21.64 -31.96
CA VAL A 75 17.83 -22.74 -32.91
C VAL A 75 18.61 -23.89 -32.28
N GLN A 76 19.69 -23.59 -31.55
CA GLN A 76 20.43 -24.62 -30.81
C GLN A 76 19.56 -25.30 -29.74
N PHE A 77 18.73 -24.55 -29.02
CA PHE A 77 17.78 -25.09 -28.10
C PHE A 77 16.75 -26.02 -28.78
N ARG A 78 16.17 -25.59 -29.92
CA ARG A 78 15.27 -26.43 -30.72
C ARG A 78 15.97 -27.68 -31.26
N GLN A 79 17.21 -27.58 -31.72
CA GLN A 79 18.00 -28.71 -32.20
C GLN A 79 18.38 -29.67 -31.08
N SER A 80 18.69 -29.18 -29.89
CA SER A 80 18.95 -30.02 -28.72
C SER A 80 17.69 -30.77 -28.27
N THR A 81 16.52 -30.15 -28.43
CA THR A 81 15.22 -30.76 -28.15
C THR A 81 14.79 -31.73 -29.25
N GLN A 82 15.11 -31.40 -30.55
CA GLN A 82 14.87 -32.29 -31.67
C GLN A 82 15.91 -33.42 -31.78
N GLN A 83 17.16 -33.20 -31.36
CA GLN A 83 18.16 -34.30 -31.29
C GLN A 83 17.83 -35.30 -30.18
N LYS A 84 17.04 -34.93 -29.16
CA LYS A 84 16.41 -35.89 -28.25
C LYS A 84 15.28 -36.66 -28.93
N ALA A 85 14.62 -36.09 -29.95
CA ALA A 85 13.51 -36.72 -30.69
C ALA A 85 13.95 -37.46 -31.97
N SER A 86 15.11 -37.13 -32.62
CA SER A 86 15.53 -37.65 -33.91
C SER A 86 16.67 -38.67 -33.86
N ARG A 87 17.00 -39.24 -32.69
CA ARG A 87 17.91 -40.41 -32.56
C ARG A 87 17.21 -41.77 -32.67
N SER A 88 16.04 -41.82 -33.32
CA SER A 88 15.33 -43.08 -33.51
C SER A 88 14.89 -43.29 -34.97
N SER A 89 15.83 -43.47 -35.88
CA SER A 89 15.53 -44.17 -37.14
C SER A 89 16.79 -44.90 -37.61
N SER A 90 16.68 -46.24 -37.60
CA SER A 90 17.57 -47.29 -38.10
C SER A 90 18.51 -47.95 -37.09
N GLU A 91 17.87 -48.64 -36.07
CA GLU A 91 18.37 -49.89 -35.48
C GLU A 91 17.15 -50.53 -34.87
N GLN A 92 16.98 -51.88 -35.05
CA GLN A 92 15.91 -52.66 -34.40
C GLN A 92 16.02 -52.46 -32.87
N GLN A 93 15.26 -51.48 -32.34
CA GLN A 93 15.36 -51.10 -30.94
C GLN A 93 14.70 -52.17 -30.08
N GLU A 94 15.49 -52.83 -29.22
CA GLU A 94 14.97 -53.60 -28.10
C GLU A 94 13.98 -52.73 -27.28
N SER A 95 12.85 -53.30 -26.88
CA SER A 95 11.84 -52.61 -26.09
C SER A 95 12.41 -52.17 -24.73
N LYS A 96 12.40 -50.85 -24.44
CA LYS A 96 12.77 -50.29 -23.15
C LYS A 96 11.60 -50.37 -22.15
N PRO A 97 11.85 -50.34 -20.84
CA PRO A 97 10.77 -50.21 -19.85
C PRO A 97 9.84 -49.04 -20.20
N GLY A 98 8.55 -49.33 -20.44
CA GLY A 98 7.52 -48.39 -20.88
C GLY A 98 7.19 -48.40 -22.37
N ASP A 99 7.92 -49.17 -23.20
CA ASP A 99 7.54 -49.47 -24.59
C ASP A 99 6.70 -50.73 -24.68
N VAL A 100 5.67 -50.72 -25.52
CA VAL A 100 4.88 -51.92 -25.81
C VAL A 100 5.74 -52.89 -26.63
N PRO A 101 6.03 -54.12 -26.16
CA PRO A 101 6.81 -55.07 -26.89
C PRO A 101 6.01 -55.73 -28.02
N CYS A 102 6.67 -56.19 -29.06
CA CYS A 102 6.07 -57.04 -30.07
C CYS A 102 5.77 -58.43 -29.47
N ASP A 103 4.53 -58.87 -29.54
CA ASP A 103 4.11 -60.15 -28.98
C ASP A 103 4.64 -61.35 -29.76
N VAL A 104 4.91 -61.18 -31.07
CA VAL A 104 5.30 -62.25 -31.99
C VAL A 104 6.81 -62.54 -31.97
N CYS A 105 7.64 -61.61 -31.47
CA CYS A 105 9.07 -61.85 -31.35
C CYS A 105 9.37 -63.01 -30.38
N THR A 106 10.17 -64.01 -30.84
CA THR A 106 10.54 -65.22 -30.07
C THR A 106 11.93 -65.13 -29.45
N GLY A 107 12.50 -63.96 -29.28
CA GLY A 107 13.83 -63.69 -28.68
C GLY A 107 13.81 -62.37 -27.94
N THR A 108 14.77 -61.53 -28.25
CA THR A 108 14.76 -60.10 -27.82
C THR A 108 13.50 -59.45 -28.33
N LYS A 109 12.69 -58.92 -27.38
CA LYS A 109 11.42 -58.24 -27.69
C LYS A 109 11.73 -56.89 -28.32
N VAL A 110 11.34 -56.69 -29.58
CA VAL A 110 11.44 -55.44 -30.32
C VAL A 110 10.21 -54.59 -30.04
N LYS A 111 10.35 -53.30 -29.98
CA LYS A 111 9.25 -52.31 -29.78
C LYS A 111 8.18 -52.52 -30.85
N ALA A 112 6.91 -52.60 -30.43
CA ALA A 112 5.76 -52.69 -31.34
C ALA A 112 5.58 -51.36 -32.10
N LEU A 113 5.23 -51.47 -33.38
CA LEU A 113 4.89 -50.32 -34.24
C LEU A 113 3.37 -50.09 -34.30
N LYS A 114 2.60 -51.18 -34.31
CA LYS A 114 1.14 -51.16 -34.30
C LYS A 114 0.57 -52.35 -33.50
N SER A 115 -0.62 -52.16 -32.94
CA SER A 115 -1.44 -53.21 -32.37
C SER A 115 -2.67 -53.46 -33.23
N CYS A 116 -3.03 -54.72 -33.42
CA CYS A 116 -4.22 -55.13 -34.18
C CYS A 116 -5.37 -55.40 -33.25
N LEU A 117 -6.49 -54.71 -33.38
CA LEU A 117 -7.70 -54.87 -32.55
C LEU A 117 -8.46 -56.17 -32.85
N VAL A 118 -8.21 -56.78 -34.00
CA VAL A 118 -8.87 -58.05 -34.39
C VAL A 118 -8.04 -59.26 -33.95
N CYS A 119 -6.71 -59.17 -34.06
CA CYS A 119 -5.79 -60.21 -33.63
C CYS A 119 -5.45 -60.13 -32.14
N LEU A 120 -5.65 -58.99 -31.50
CA LEU A 120 -5.26 -58.66 -30.12
C LEU A 120 -3.76 -58.90 -29.87
N VAL A 121 -2.93 -58.49 -30.84
CA VAL A 121 -1.50 -58.70 -30.84
C VAL A 121 -0.81 -57.42 -31.28
N SER A 122 0.29 -57.05 -30.63
CA SER A 122 1.15 -55.92 -30.98
C SER A 122 2.32 -56.40 -31.86
N TYR A 123 2.59 -55.68 -32.92
CA TYR A 123 3.54 -56.08 -33.93
C TYR A 123 4.67 -55.03 -34.11
N CYS A 124 5.92 -55.51 -34.17
CA CYS A 124 7.02 -54.69 -34.68
C CYS A 124 6.94 -54.55 -36.21
N GLU A 125 7.77 -53.73 -36.81
CA GLU A 125 7.78 -53.48 -38.26
C GLU A 125 7.79 -54.77 -39.11
N THR A 126 8.66 -55.70 -38.77
CA THR A 126 8.80 -57.00 -39.48
C THR A 126 7.57 -57.85 -39.38
N HIS A 127 6.97 -57.96 -38.19
CA HIS A 127 5.81 -58.82 -37.96
C HIS A 127 4.49 -58.15 -38.36
N LEU A 128 4.48 -56.85 -38.62
CA LEU A 128 3.32 -56.10 -39.10
C LEU A 128 3.12 -56.31 -40.61
N GLU A 129 4.18 -56.62 -41.38
CA GLU A 129 4.16 -56.72 -42.85
C GLU A 129 3.00 -57.58 -43.39
N PRO A 130 2.64 -58.76 -42.83
CA PRO A 130 1.47 -59.54 -43.26
C PRO A 130 0.15 -58.75 -43.19
N HIS A 131 -0.01 -57.84 -42.22
CA HIS A 131 -1.20 -56.99 -42.11
C HIS A 131 -1.22 -55.90 -43.18
N LEU A 132 -0.09 -55.56 -43.77
CA LEU A 132 0.04 -54.54 -44.83
C LEU A 132 -0.05 -55.17 -46.22
N THR A 133 0.27 -56.49 -46.36
CA THR A 133 0.37 -57.15 -47.66
C THR A 133 -0.77 -58.13 -47.95
N ALA A 134 -1.18 -58.93 -46.99
CA ALA A 134 -2.20 -59.97 -47.20
C ALA A 134 -3.63 -59.42 -47.31
N SER A 135 -4.39 -59.77 -48.35
CA SER A 135 -5.71 -59.20 -48.68
C SER A 135 -6.75 -59.33 -47.58
N ARG A 136 -6.69 -60.39 -46.76
CA ARG A 136 -7.62 -60.61 -45.60
C ARG A 136 -7.18 -59.81 -44.39
N LEU A 137 -5.87 -59.72 -44.11
CA LEU A 137 -5.34 -59.05 -42.94
C LEU A 137 -5.32 -57.53 -43.11
N LYS A 138 -5.31 -56.99 -44.33
CA LYS A 138 -5.46 -55.55 -44.62
C LYS A 138 -6.77 -54.94 -44.11
N ARG A 139 -7.79 -55.76 -43.85
CA ARG A 139 -9.10 -55.30 -43.32
C ARG A 139 -9.09 -55.17 -41.81
N HIS A 140 -8.04 -55.67 -41.14
CA HIS A 140 -7.95 -55.59 -39.68
C HIS A 140 -7.61 -54.16 -39.31
N GLN A 141 -8.28 -53.67 -38.25
CA GLN A 141 -8.04 -52.36 -37.72
C GLN A 141 -6.74 -52.34 -36.92
N LEU A 142 -5.83 -51.48 -37.35
CA LEU A 142 -4.56 -51.23 -36.68
C LEU A 142 -4.60 -49.93 -35.93
N MET A 143 -3.99 -49.93 -34.75
CA MET A 143 -3.85 -48.71 -33.92
C MET A 143 -2.44 -48.60 -33.38
N ASP A 144 -2.14 -47.45 -32.73
CA ASP A 144 -0.89 -47.26 -32.02
C ASP A 144 -0.72 -48.31 -30.89
N PRO A 145 0.54 -48.69 -30.56
CA PRO A 145 0.79 -49.75 -29.59
C PRO A 145 0.20 -49.42 -28.24
N VAL A 146 -0.51 -50.39 -27.64
CA VAL A 146 -1.16 -50.27 -26.33
C VAL A 146 -0.80 -51.49 -25.49
N GLU A 147 -0.40 -51.29 -24.24
CA GLU A 147 0.00 -52.36 -23.32
C GLU A 147 -1.15 -53.31 -22.98
N ASN A 148 -2.38 -52.80 -22.90
CA ASN A 148 -3.54 -53.60 -22.47
C ASN A 148 -4.57 -53.74 -23.60
N LEU A 149 -4.31 -54.65 -24.54
CA LEU A 149 -5.27 -55.01 -25.59
C LEU A 149 -6.46 -55.82 -25.03
N GLU A 150 -6.25 -56.61 -23.97
CA GLU A 150 -7.32 -57.37 -23.29
C GLU A 150 -8.36 -56.47 -22.68
N GLY A 151 -7.96 -55.30 -22.14
CA GLY A 151 -8.87 -54.28 -21.62
C GLY A 151 -9.81 -53.68 -22.67
N ARG A 152 -9.61 -53.97 -23.96
CA ARG A 152 -10.51 -53.57 -25.07
C ARG A 152 -11.52 -54.64 -25.42
N MET A 153 -11.54 -55.76 -24.68
CA MET A 153 -12.50 -56.82 -24.82
C MET A 153 -13.55 -56.77 -23.69
N CYS A 154 -14.76 -57.07 -24.04
CA CYS A 154 -15.83 -57.25 -23.06
C CYS A 154 -15.56 -58.47 -22.20
N THR A 155 -15.41 -58.28 -20.89
CA THR A 155 -15.13 -59.35 -19.93
C THR A 155 -16.25 -60.40 -19.80
N LYS A 156 -17.48 -60.05 -20.22
CA LYS A 156 -18.64 -60.96 -20.18
C LYS A 156 -18.80 -61.80 -21.46
N HIS A 157 -18.48 -61.23 -22.61
CA HIS A 157 -18.83 -61.82 -23.90
C HIS A 157 -17.64 -62.14 -24.80
N ASP A 158 -16.44 -61.76 -24.34
CA ASP A 158 -15.21 -61.97 -25.11
C ASP A 158 -15.30 -61.40 -26.55
N LYS A 159 -15.89 -60.20 -26.67
CA LYS A 159 -16.08 -59.44 -27.90
C LYS A 159 -15.47 -58.05 -27.78
N PRO A 160 -14.98 -57.45 -28.90
CA PRO A 160 -14.44 -56.11 -28.88
C PRO A 160 -15.44 -55.10 -28.33
N LEU A 161 -14.93 -54.11 -27.59
CA LEU A 161 -15.69 -52.94 -27.13
C LEU A 161 -15.73 -51.91 -28.26
N GLU A 162 -16.86 -51.83 -28.97
CA GLU A 162 -17.06 -50.99 -30.15
C GLU A 162 -18.07 -49.86 -29.91
N LEU A 163 -18.79 -49.94 -28.80
CA LEU A 163 -19.90 -49.06 -28.46
C LEU A 163 -19.69 -48.42 -27.10
N PHE A 164 -20.27 -47.26 -26.87
CA PHE A 164 -20.29 -46.57 -25.60
C PHE A 164 -21.72 -46.37 -25.11
N CYS A 165 -22.00 -46.80 -23.89
CA CYS A 165 -23.28 -46.56 -23.23
C CYS A 165 -23.22 -45.19 -22.53
N LYS A 166 -23.96 -44.19 -23.06
CA LYS A 166 -24.05 -42.85 -22.48
C LYS A 166 -24.77 -42.87 -21.12
N SER A 167 -25.72 -43.77 -20.92
CA SER A 167 -26.45 -43.92 -19.66
C SER A 167 -25.56 -44.41 -18.50
N ASP A 168 -24.71 -45.39 -18.75
CA ASP A 168 -23.82 -45.98 -17.72
C ASP A 168 -22.38 -45.47 -17.80
N GLN A 169 -22.07 -44.63 -18.80
CA GLN A 169 -20.71 -44.06 -19.01
C GLN A 169 -19.64 -45.17 -19.13
N THR A 170 -19.94 -46.24 -19.88
CA THR A 170 -19.03 -47.37 -20.04
C THR A 170 -18.97 -47.88 -21.48
N CYS A 171 -17.79 -48.42 -21.86
CA CYS A 171 -17.64 -49.06 -23.16
C CYS A 171 -18.28 -50.44 -23.14
N VAL A 172 -19.03 -50.80 -24.17
CA VAL A 172 -19.80 -52.04 -24.28
C VAL A 172 -19.59 -52.73 -25.65
N CYS A 173 -19.73 -54.02 -25.70
CA CYS A 173 -19.76 -54.77 -26.97
C CYS A 173 -21.18 -54.85 -27.52
N ALA A 174 -21.33 -55.24 -28.80
CA ALA A 174 -22.64 -55.38 -29.44
C ALA A 174 -23.58 -56.37 -28.72
N LEU A 175 -23.08 -57.39 -28.03
CA LEU A 175 -23.96 -58.33 -27.25
C LEU A 175 -24.47 -57.66 -25.96
N CYS A 176 -23.70 -56.82 -25.31
CA CYS A 176 -24.14 -56.06 -24.14
C CYS A 176 -25.35 -55.17 -24.44
N THR A 177 -25.43 -54.58 -25.63
CA THR A 177 -26.55 -53.71 -26.00
C THR A 177 -27.87 -54.44 -26.12
N VAL A 178 -27.82 -55.72 -26.46
CA VAL A 178 -29.02 -56.56 -26.58
C VAL A 178 -29.44 -57.17 -25.24
N LEU A 179 -28.46 -57.45 -24.36
CA LEU A 179 -28.71 -58.19 -23.10
C LEU A 179 -28.87 -57.26 -21.91
N ASP A 180 -27.85 -56.48 -21.62
CA ASP A 180 -27.74 -55.68 -20.37
C ASP A 180 -28.14 -54.20 -20.56
N HIS A 181 -27.94 -53.63 -21.77
CA HIS A 181 -28.14 -52.21 -22.06
C HIS A 181 -29.26 -51.94 -23.07
N LYS A 182 -30.28 -52.79 -23.11
CA LYS A 182 -31.34 -52.80 -24.15
C LYS A 182 -32.13 -51.51 -24.28
N MET A 183 -32.29 -50.77 -23.20
CA MET A 183 -33.04 -49.49 -23.17
C MET A 183 -32.12 -48.30 -22.92
N HIS A 184 -30.81 -48.49 -22.93
CA HIS A 184 -29.84 -47.44 -22.71
C HIS A 184 -29.49 -46.73 -24.03
N ASP A 185 -29.10 -45.48 -23.92
CA ASP A 185 -28.57 -44.73 -25.04
C ASP A 185 -27.13 -45.17 -25.34
N VAL A 186 -26.96 -45.84 -26.48
CA VAL A 186 -25.69 -46.44 -26.88
C VAL A 186 -25.29 -45.92 -28.25
N VAL A 187 -24.06 -45.37 -28.35
CA VAL A 187 -23.50 -44.79 -29.56
C VAL A 187 -22.23 -45.53 -29.97
N PRO A 188 -21.77 -45.41 -31.23
CA PRO A 188 -20.45 -45.88 -31.62
C PRO A 188 -19.34 -45.25 -30.77
N LEU A 189 -18.32 -46.03 -30.43
CA LEU A 189 -17.22 -45.57 -29.59
C LEU A 189 -16.50 -44.36 -30.21
N GLU A 190 -16.38 -44.34 -31.54
CA GLU A 190 -15.72 -43.27 -32.30
C GLU A 190 -16.49 -41.93 -32.22
N GLU A 191 -17.83 -41.98 -32.24
CA GLU A 191 -18.70 -40.80 -32.11
C GLU A 191 -18.54 -40.15 -30.74
N GLU A 192 -18.64 -40.92 -29.66
CA GLU A 192 -18.46 -40.44 -28.31
C GLU A 192 -17.03 -39.94 -28.04
N TYR A 193 -16.03 -40.59 -28.66
CA TYR A 193 -14.63 -40.17 -28.55
C TYR A 193 -14.44 -38.76 -29.12
N GLU A 194 -14.96 -38.46 -30.32
CA GLU A 194 -14.83 -37.13 -30.91
C GLU A 194 -15.63 -36.07 -30.11
N GLU A 195 -16.80 -36.44 -29.59
CA GLU A 195 -17.59 -35.55 -28.74
C GLU A 195 -16.84 -35.20 -27.45
N LYS A 196 -16.29 -36.21 -26.74
CA LYS A 196 -15.48 -36.00 -25.53
C LYS A 196 -14.18 -35.21 -25.81
N LYS A 197 -13.54 -35.48 -26.94
CA LYS A 197 -12.35 -34.76 -27.36
C LYS A 197 -12.62 -33.25 -27.56
N VAL A 198 -13.77 -32.89 -28.11
CA VAL A 198 -14.20 -31.47 -28.21
C VAL A 198 -14.44 -30.88 -26.84
N GLN A 199 -15.10 -31.62 -25.93
CA GLN A 199 -15.32 -31.16 -24.54
C GLN A 199 -13.98 -30.92 -23.80
N LEU A 200 -13.02 -31.87 -23.93
CA LEU A 200 -11.71 -31.73 -23.31
C LEU A 200 -10.98 -30.50 -23.81
N LYS A 201 -10.99 -30.22 -25.12
CA LYS A 201 -10.37 -28.98 -25.67
C LYS A 201 -11.03 -27.72 -25.13
N LYS A 202 -12.36 -27.71 -24.96
CA LYS A 202 -13.07 -26.60 -24.33
C LYS A 202 -12.62 -26.41 -22.87
N THR A 203 -12.58 -27.49 -22.09
CA THR A 203 -12.13 -27.45 -20.70
C THR A 203 -10.68 -26.99 -20.59
N GLU A 204 -9.80 -27.44 -21.50
CA GLU A 204 -8.41 -27.00 -21.56
C GLU A 204 -8.33 -25.48 -21.80
N ALA A 205 -9.11 -24.95 -22.75
CA ALA A 205 -9.16 -23.52 -23.03
C ALA A 205 -9.66 -22.71 -21.82
N GLU A 206 -10.68 -23.20 -21.10
CA GLU A 206 -11.19 -22.59 -19.87
C GLU A 206 -10.12 -22.58 -18.75
N ILE A 207 -9.40 -23.68 -18.58
CA ILE A 207 -8.28 -23.78 -17.61
C ILE A 207 -7.17 -22.78 -17.98
N GLN A 208 -6.79 -22.70 -19.26
CA GLN A 208 -5.78 -21.74 -19.73
C GLN A 208 -6.20 -20.30 -19.44
N GLN A 209 -7.46 -19.96 -19.68
CA GLN A 209 -7.99 -18.64 -19.37
C GLN A 209 -7.95 -18.35 -17.86
N MET A 210 -8.28 -19.32 -17.01
CA MET A 210 -8.18 -19.18 -15.55
C MET A 210 -6.74 -18.99 -15.09
N VAL A 211 -5.78 -19.70 -15.69
CA VAL A 211 -4.34 -19.55 -15.40
C VAL A 211 -3.87 -18.14 -15.77
N GLN A 212 -4.26 -17.64 -16.95
CA GLN A 212 -3.90 -16.29 -17.37
C GLN A 212 -4.44 -15.21 -16.43
N LYS A 213 -5.70 -15.29 -16.02
CA LYS A 213 -6.27 -14.35 -15.05
C LYS A 213 -5.47 -14.33 -13.73
N ARG A 214 -5.04 -15.50 -13.23
CA ARG A 214 -4.25 -15.60 -12.00
C ARG A 214 -2.85 -15.03 -12.17
N ARG A 215 -2.22 -15.24 -13.33
CA ARG A 215 -0.91 -14.66 -13.64
C ARG A 215 -0.95 -13.13 -13.68
N LEU A 216 -1.97 -12.55 -14.31
CA LEU A 216 -2.19 -11.09 -14.32
C LEU A 216 -2.37 -10.56 -12.89
N LYS A 217 -3.16 -11.26 -12.05
CA LYS A 217 -3.34 -10.85 -10.66
C LYS A 217 -2.06 -10.90 -9.84
N ILE A 218 -1.21 -11.90 -10.09
CA ILE A 218 0.13 -11.98 -9.45
C ILE A 218 1.00 -10.78 -9.85
N GLN A 219 0.99 -10.38 -11.12
CA GLN A 219 1.74 -9.21 -11.57
C GLN A 219 1.22 -7.91 -10.94
N GLU A 220 -0.08 -7.76 -10.87
CA GLU A 220 -0.74 -6.63 -10.20
C GLU A 220 -0.34 -6.53 -8.71
N ILE A 221 -0.38 -7.67 -8.00
CA ILE A 221 0.03 -7.72 -6.59
C ILE A 221 1.52 -7.38 -6.43
N LYS A 222 2.41 -7.91 -7.27
CA LYS A 222 3.84 -7.60 -7.23
C LYS A 222 4.08 -6.11 -7.44
N HIS A 223 3.45 -5.52 -8.46
CA HIS A 223 3.57 -4.09 -8.72
C HIS A 223 3.07 -3.24 -7.53
N SER A 224 1.98 -3.67 -6.88
CA SER A 224 1.48 -3.00 -5.67
C SER A 224 2.48 -3.07 -4.51
N VAL A 225 3.19 -4.19 -4.36
CA VAL A 225 4.26 -4.34 -3.33
C VAL A 225 5.43 -3.41 -3.65
N ASP A 226 5.90 -3.38 -4.90
CA ASP A 226 7.01 -2.51 -5.32
C ASP A 226 6.69 -1.03 -5.04
N LEU A 227 5.48 -0.57 -5.37
CA LEU A 227 5.02 0.79 -5.07
C LEU A 227 4.96 1.04 -3.55
N SER A 228 4.50 0.08 -2.77
CA SER A 228 4.45 0.19 -1.31
C SER A 228 5.85 0.29 -0.69
N GLU A 229 6.83 -0.43 -1.22
CA GLU A 229 8.24 -0.35 -0.78
C GLU A 229 8.85 1.03 -1.10
N GLU A 230 8.57 1.58 -2.29
CA GLU A 230 9.03 2.92 -2.68
C GLU A 230 8.41 3.99 -1.77
N ASP A 231 7.10 3.92 -1.50
CA ASP A 231 6.38 4.84 -0.63
C ASP A 231 6.92 4.76 0.82
N ALA A 232 7.11 3.55 1.35
CA ALA A 232 7.70 3.35 2.67
C ALA A 232 9.14 3.88 2.76
N GLY A 233 9.93 3.74 1.70
CA GLY A 233 11.28 4.30 1.58
C GLY A 233 11.28 5.83 1.67
N ARG A 234 10.36 6.48 0.95
CA ARG A 234 10.18 7.93 0.97
C ARG A 234 9.74 8.42 2.36
N GLU A 235 8.74 7.81 2.97
CA GLU A 235 8.26 8.17 4.31
C GLU A 235 9.35 8.03 5.38
N LYS A 236 10.16 6.98 5.32
CA LYS A 236 11.31 6.81 6.23
C LYS A 236 12.34 7.94 6.06
N ALA A 237 12.68 8.29 4.82
CA ALA A 237 13.65 9.35 4.54
C ALA A 237 13.15 10.72 5.04
N GLU A 238 11.89 11.05 4.77
CA GLU A 238 11.26 12.29 5.24
C GLU A 238 11.17 12.33 6.76
N GLY A 239 10.76 11.24 7.40
CA GLY A 239 10.72 11.15 8.86
C GLY A 239 12.09 11.36 9.49
N VAL A 240 13.14 10.72 8.98
CA VAL A 240 14.53 10.92 9.45
C VAL A 240 14.95 12.38 9.31
N GLN A 241 14.63 13.02 8.17
CA GLN A 241 14.98 14.43 7.94
C GLN A 241 14.28 15.36 8.96
N VAL A 242 12.98 15.17 9.17
CA VAL A 242 12.19 15.98 10.13
C VAL A 242 12.76 15.85 11.55
N PHE A 243 12.99 14.62 12.02
CA PHE A 243 13.55 14.42 13.36
C PHE A 243 14.97 14.97 13.50
N THR A 244 15.80 14.88 12.46
CA THR A 244 17.14 15.47 12.44
C THR A 244 17.05 16.99 12.58
N ASP A 245 16.19 17.64 11.82
CA ASP A 245 15.97 19.10 11.87
C ASP A 245 15.45 19.58 13.23
N LEU A 246 14.60 18.79 13.88
CA LEU A 246 14.12 19.05 15.25
C LEU A 246 15.27 18.96 16.26
N MET A 247 16.08 17.89 16.20
CA MET A 247 17.25 17.72 17.08
C MET A 247 18.27 18.85 16.90
N GLU A 248 18.55 19.28 15.67
CA GLU A 248 19.42 20.42 15.39
C GLU A 248 18.88 21.72 16.00
N SER A 249 17.56 21.94 15.96
CA SER A 249 16.92 23.12 16.54
C SER A 249 17.05 23.12 18.06
N VAL A 250 16.85 21.98 18.71
CA VAL A 250 17.07 21.80 20.16
C VAL A 250 18.54 22.03 20.52
N GLY A 251 19.46 21.44 19.75
CA GLY A 251 20.90 21.62 19.97
C GLY A 251 21.35 23.07 19.82
N ARG A 252 20.80 23.80 18.86
CA ARG A 252 21.07 25.23 18.65
C ARG A 252 20.54 26.07 19.80
N GLY A 253 19.30 25.86 20.24
CA GLY A 253 18.71 26.53 21.39
C GLY A 253 19.50 26.32 22.68
N LEU A 254 19.97 25.10 22.95
CA LEU A 254 20.84 24.81 24.08
C LEU A 254 22.18 25.57 24.00
N LYS A 255 22.80 25.59 22.83
CA LYS A 255 24.08 26.31 22.61
C LYS A 255 23.93 27.80 22.82
N GLU A 256 22.83 28.40 22.35
CA GLU A 256 22.53 29.82 22.54
C GLU A 256 22.26 30.16 24.01
N LEU A 257 21.53 29.28 24.72
CA LEU A 257 21.31 29.41 26.17
C LEU A 257 22.62 29.42 26.94
N LEU A 258 23.49 28.45 26.70
CA LEU A 258 24.80 28.33 27.38
C LEU A 258 25.66 29.55 27.09
N LYS A 259 25.73 30.01 25.83
CA LYS A 259 26.45 31.21 25.44
C LYS A 259 25.92 32.45 26.16
N THR A 260 24.60 32.62 26.26
CA THR A 260 23.98 33.75 26.98
C THR A 260 24.35 33.75 28.46
N ILE A 261 24.40 32.60 29.10
CA ILE A 261 24.81 32.46 30.51
C ILE A 261 26.29 32.79 30.67
N GLU A 262 27.17 32.30 29.80
CA GLU A 262 28.61 32.58 29.79
C GLU A 262 28.90 34.06 29.58
N GLU A 263 28.22 34.72 28.63
CA GLU A 263 28.38 36.18 28.37
C GLU A 263 27.96 37.02 29.57
N LYS A 264 26.84 36.66 30.24
CA LYS A 264 26.41 37.31 31.48
C LYS A 264 27.44 37.14 32.59
N GLN A 265 27.95 35.93 32.78
CA GLN A 265 28.97 35.63 33.78
C GLN A 265 30.24 36.41 33.52
N GLU A 266 30.73 36.46 32.29
CA GLU A 266 31.93 37.21 31.91
C GLU A 266 31.76 38.70 32.09
N THR A 267 30.59 39.26 31.74
CA THR A 267 30.28 40.67 31.98
C THR A 267 30.30 41.01 33.46
N THR A 268 29.66 40.16 34.28
CA THR A 268 29.65 40.34 35.75
C THR A 268 31.06 40.26 36.34
N LYS A 269 31.88 39.32 35.87
CA LYS A 269 33.28 39.19 36.30
C LYS A 269 34.09 40.43 35.96
N LYS A 270 33.96 40.97 34.75
CA LYS A 270 34.63 42.22 34.33
C LYS A 270 34.23 43.42 35.18
N GLN A 271 32.92 43.54 35.50
CA GLN A 271 32.46 44.57 36.42
C GLN A 271 33.04 44.42 37.82
N ALA A 272 33.05 43.21 38.39
CA ALA A 272 33.65 42.92 39.67
C ALA A 272 35.13 43.26 39.70
N GLU A 273 35.89 42.84 38.69
CA GLU A 273 37.30 43.16 38.56
C GLU A 273 37.59 44.64 38.44
N ALA A 274 36.70 45.42 37.77
CA ALA A 274 36.80 46.85 37.70
C ALA A 274 36.60 47.50 39.07
N PHE A 275 35.54 47.10 39.81
CA PHE A 275 35.30 47.60 41.18
C PHE A 275 36.42 47.24 42.15
N ILE A 276 36.94 46.03 42.05
CA ILE A 276 38.08 45.59 42.88
C ILE A 276 39.29 46.50 42.60
N ARG A 277 39.63 46.82 41.35
CA ARG A 277 40.72 47.71 41.00
C ARG A 277 40.52 49.12 41.54
N GLU A 278 39.28 49.66 41.47
CA GLU A 278 38.97 50.97 42.05
C GLU A 278 39.18 50.95 43.59
N LEU A 279 38.68 49.92 44.27
CA LEU A 279 38.87 49.74 45.70
C LEU A 279 40.32 49.59 46.10
N ASP A 280 41.12 48.80 45.38
CA ASP A 280 42.57 48.62 45.62
C ASP A 280 43.29 49.98 45.47
N GLN A 281 42.93 50.78 44.49
CA GLN A 281 43.49 52.11 44.32
C GLN A 281 43.13 53.04 45.49
N GLU A 282 41.83 53.11 45.87
CA GLU A 282 41.38 53.89 47.03
C GLU A 282 42.09 53.44 48.33
N ILE A 283 42.22 52.13 48.57
CA ILE A 283 42.98 51.58 49.72
C ILE A 283 44.42 52.05 49.69
N SER A 284 45.10 51.99 48.57
CA SER A 284 46.48 52.45 48.41
C SER A 284 46.63 53.93 48.75
N ASP A 285 45.69 54.78 48.23
CA ASP A 285 45.71 56.20 48.50
C ASP A 285 45.40 56.52 49.98
N LEU A 286 44.44 55.80 50.58
CA LEU A 286 44.16 55.92 52.02
C LEU A 286 45.32 55.46 52.91
N MET A 287 46.01 54.36 52.55
CA MET A 287 47.19 53.89 53.28
C MET A 287 48.32 54.88 53.20
N LYS A 288 48.58 55.47 52.05
CA LYS A 288 49.58 56.57 51.88
C LYS A 288 49.23 57.75 52.76
N ARG A 289 47.96 58.16 52.74
CA ARG A 289 47.46 59.26 53.58
C ARG A 289 47.56 58.95 55.05
N SER A 290 47.22 57.74 55.48
CA SER A 290 47.37 57.28 56.86
C SER A 290 48.83 57.39 57.33
N ALA A 291 49.78 56.95 56.48
CA ALA A 291 51.22 57.07 56.80
C ALA A 291 51.67 58.50 56.92
N GLU A 292 51.20 59.41 56.04
CA GLU A 292 51.46 60.83 56.13
C GLU A 292 50.91 61.42 57.44
N VAL A 293 49.70 61.10 57.84
CA VAL A 293 49.08 61.50 59.13
C VAL A 293 49.87 61.01 60.30
N GLU A 294 50.25 59.74 60.31
CA GLU A 294 51.05 59.11 61.37
C GLU A 294 52.39 59.78 61.49
N GLN A 295 53.10 60.04 60.39
CA GLN A 295 54.38 60.67 60.37
C GLN A 295 54.28 62.11 60.94
N LEU A 296 53.24 62.86 60.61
CA LEU A 296 52.97 64.22 61.16
C LEU A 296 52.59 64.17 62.66
N SER A 297 51.83 63.14 63.09
CA SER A 297 51.46 63.02 64.51
C SER A 297 52.66 62.75 65.42
N LEU A 298 53.70 62.14 64.85
CA LEU A 298 54.99 61.83 65.59
C LEU A 298 56.02 62.98 65.46
N SER A 299 55.71 64.05 64.71
CA SER A 299 56.63 65.16 64.50
C SER A 299 56.61 66.12 65.67
N GLU A 300 57.80 66.50 66.16
CA GLU A 300 58.05 67.52 67.22
C GLU A 300 58.05 68.95 66.63
N ASP A 301 57.95 69.13 65.30
CA ASP A 301 57.88 70.39 64.62
C ASP A 301 56.47 70.97 64.61
N HIS A 302 56.13 71.77 65.61
CA HIS A 302 54.84 72.44 65.80
C HIS A 302 54.41 73.30 64.61
N LEU A 303 55.38 73.96 63.93
CA LEU A 303 55.11 74.89 62.81
C LEU A 303 54.69 74.05 61.59
N HIS A 304 55.40 72.96 61.29
CA HIS A 304 55.08 72.09 60.18
C HIS A 304 53.71 71.36 60.36
N LEU A 305 53.37 70.92 61.56
CA LEU A 305 52.07 70.36 61.89
C LEU A 305 50.92 71.33 61.66
N LEU A 306 51.05 72.59 62.13
CA LEU A 306 50.04 73.64 62.02
C LEU A 306 49.88 74.17 60.59
N GLN A 307 50.92 74.15 59.79
CA GLN A 307 50.89 74.58 58.37
C GLN A 307 50.31 73.52 57.45
N SER A 308 50.28 72.22 57.83
CA SER A 308 49.73 71.15 57.06
C SER A 308 48.19 71.06 57.18
N SER A 309 47.51 72.17 56.88
CA SER A 309 46.07 72.43 57.10
C SER A 309 45.12 71.41 56.38
N ASN A 310 45.58 70.71 55.34
CA ASN A 310 44.75 69.79 54.56
C ASN A 310 44.72 68.36 55.10
N ILE A 311 45.38 68.10 56.21
CA ILE A 311 45.54 66.75 56.77
C ILE A 311 44.40 66.33 57.72
N HIS A 312 43.67 67.37 58.22
CA HIS A 312 42.59 67.13 59.22
C HIS A 312 41.26 66.67 58.67
N GLN A 313 41.07 66.54 57.35
CA GLN A 313 39.87 66.05 56.76
C GLN A 313 40.16 64.68 56.03
N PRO A 314 39.37 63.66 56.27
CA PRO A 314 39.52 62.47 55.49
C PRO A 314 39.25 62.76 54.00
N PRO A 315 40.00 62.12 53.08
CA PRO A 315 39.74 62.34 51.66
C PRO A 315 38.33 61.90 51.30
N PRO A 316 37.69 62.55 50.36
CA PRO A 316 36.38 62.14 49.88
C PRO A 316 36.53 60.75 49.26
N THR A 317 35.84 59.76 49.80
CA THR A 317 35.80 58.35 49.30
C THR A 317 34.43 58.09 48.66
N LYS A 318 34.40 57.21 47.69
CA LYS A 318 33.15 56.72 47.06
C LYS A 318 32.38 55.88 48.09
N ASP A 319 31.05 56.06 48.09
CA ASP A 319 30.20 55.17 48.90
C ASP A 319 30.05 53.80 48.20
N TRP A 320 30.64 52.78 48.78
CA TRP A 320 30.63 51.40 48.28
C TRP A 320 29.49 50.57 48.86
N THR A 321 28.66 51.05 49.77
CA THR A 321 27.66 50.27 50.50
C THR A 321 26.52 49.80 49.60
N GLU A 322 26.24 50.53 48.53
CA GLU A 322 25.20 50.20 47.57
C GLU A 322 25.72 49.45 46.32
N VAL A 323 27.04 49.35 46.17
CA VAL A 323 27.64 48.65 45.04
C VAL A 323 27.51 47.15 45.23
N ARG A 324 26.72 46.48 44.39
CA ARG A 324 26.50 45.02 44.38
C ARG A 324 26.80 44.44 43.02
N VAL A 325 27.50 43.30 43.00
CA VAL A 325 27.75 42.51 41.81
C VAL A 325 26.94 41.24 41.94
N CYS A 326 25.69 41.30 41.50
CA CYS A 326 24.75 40.17 41.53
C CYS A 326 24.22 39.88 40.14
N PRO A 327 24.75 38.87 39.43
CA PRO A 327 24.15 38.48 38.14
C PRO A 327 22.77 37.89 38.35
N SER A 328 21.79 38.37 37.56
CA SER A 328 20.46 37.73 37.51
C SER A 328 20.38 36.80 36.33
N TYR A 329 20.16 35.52 36.62
CA TYR A 329 19.90 34.48 35.62
C TYR A 329 18.43 34.14 35.53
N GLU A 330 17.56 34.79 36.29
CA GLU A 330 16.11 34.54 36.34
C GLU A 330 15.48 34.74 34.96
N GLY A 331 14.61 33.78 34.60
CA GLY A 331 13.90 33.81 33.33
C GLY A 331 14.74 33.50 32.08
N THR A 332 16.07 33.29 32.22
CA THR A 332 16.93 33.01 31.03
C THR A 332 16.56 31.70 30.39
N VAL A 333 16.36 30.64 31.19
CA VAL A 333 15.96 29.29 30.72
C VAL A 333 14.55 29.34 30.14
N VAL A 334 13.61 29.98 30.84
CA VAL A 334 12.21 30.07 30.41
C VAL A 334 12.11 30.74 29.03
N ARG A 335 12.83 31.85 28.83
CA ARG A 335 12.84 32.55 27.53
C ARG A 335 13.42 31.69 26.40
N ALA A 336 14.53 30.99 26.68
CA ALA A 336 15.14 30.09 25.69
C ALA A 336 14.18 28.92 25.32
N VAL A 337 13.48 28.37 26.30
CA VAL A 337 12.48 27.31 26.05
C VAL A 337 11.31 27.85 25.25
N SER A 338 10.77 29.03 25.55
CA SER A 338 9.66 29.63 24.79
C SER A 338 10.06 29.92 23.33
N GLN A 339 11.28 30.40 23.08
CA GLN A 339 11.79 30.59 21.72
C GLN A 339 11.94 29.26 20.96
N LEU A 340 12.37 28.20 21.67
CA LEU A 340 12.46 26.88 21.10
C LEU A 340 11.07 26.31 20.77
N GLU A 341 10.08 26.51 21.65
CA GLU A 341 8.68 26.11 21.42
C GLU A 341 8.11 26.78 20.15
N GLU A 342 8.34 28.07 19.95
CA GLU A 342 7.93 28.77 18.72
C GLU A 342 8.56 28.13 17.47
N THR A 343 9.89 27.92 17.50
CA THR A 343 10.63 27.33 16.38
C THR A 343 10.15 25.91 16.04
N LEU A 344 9.91 25.09 17.06
CA LEU A 344 9.40 23.74 16.89
C LEU A 344 7.96 23.74 16.37
N SER A 345 7.12 24.66 16.86
CA SER A 345 5.73 24.81 16.42
C SER A 345 5.65 25.17 14.93
N GLU A 346 6.49 26.08 14.44
CA GLU A 346 6.57 26.42 13.02
C GLU A 346 6.98 25.23 12.15
N LYS A 347 7.98 24.45 12.59
CA LYS A 347 8.40 23.24 11.88
C LYS A 347 7.33 22.16 11.86
N MET A 348 6.64 21.93 12.99
CA MET A 348 5.53 20.98 13.06
C MET A 348 4.36 21.39 12.15
N LYS A 349 4.07 22.69 12.05
CA LYS A 349 3.07 23.21 11.12
C LYS A 349 3.43 22.91 9.67
N TRP A 350 4.69 23.12 9.27
CA TRP A 350 5.14 22.77 7.92
C TRP A 350 4.96 21.26 7.59
N CYS A 351 5.28 20.37 8.54
CA CYS A 351 5.04 18.93 8.37
C CYS A 351 3.54 18.63 8.21
N GLY A 352 2.70 19.27 9.02
CA GLY A 352 1.25 19.13 8.92
C GLY A 352 0.69 19.61 7.58
N GLU A 353 1.20 20.73 7.05
CA GLU A 353 0.82 21.25 5.72
C GLU A 353 1.19 20.27 4.59
N ALA A 354 2.36 19.63 4.68
CA ALA A 354 2.79 18.64 3.71
C ALA A 354 1.88 17.40 3.75
N GLU A 355 1.59 16.91 4.94
CA GLU A 355 0.70 15.77 5.15
C GLU A 355 -0.73 16.07 4.69
N LEU A 356 -1.28 17.23 5.06
CA LEU A 356 -2.62 17.65 4.63
C LEU A 356 -2.71 17.71 3.10
N LYS A 357 -1.71 18.25 2.41
CA LYS A 357 -1.67 18.26 0.93
C LYS A 357 -1.69 16.86 0.34
N ARG A 358 -1.01 15.90 0.95
CA ARG A 358 -1.01 14.51 0.50
C ARG A 358 -2.40 13.88 0.58
N VAL A 359 -3.07 14.02 1.74
CA VAL A 359 -4.41 13.44 1.90
C VAL A 359 -5.45 14.16 1.03
N GLN A 360 -5.28 15.46 0.77
CA GLN A 360 -6.13 16.24 -0.15
C GLN A 360 -6.07 15.76 -1.61
N MET A 361 -5.01 15.04 -2.01
CA MET A 361 -4.94 14.42 -3.35
C MET A 361 -6.02 13.34 -3.55
N PHE A 362 -6.57 12.79 -2.48
CA PHE A 362 -7.67 11.81 -2.51
C PHE A 362 -9.04 12.45 -2.36
N ALA A 363 -9.16 13.74 -2.64
CA ALA A 363 -10.41 14.48 -2.50
C ALA A 363 -11.52 13.90 -3.37
N VAL A 364 -12.67 13.70 -2.75
CA VAL A 364 -13.88 13.22 -3.42
C VAL A 364 -15.01 14.23 -3.27
N ASP A 365 -15.83 14.32 -4.30
CA ASP A 365 -17.03 15.14 -4.25
C ASP A 365 -18.21 14.30 -3.71
N VAL A 366 -18.67 14.65 -2.50
CA VAL A 366 -19.76 13.93 -1.84
C VAL A 366 -20.99 14.83 -1.68
N THR A 367 -22.17 14.22 -1.72
CA THR A 367 -23.46 14.90 -1.59
C THR A 367 -24.35 14.17 -0.60
N LEU A 368 -25.05 14.90 0.24
CA LEU A 368 -25.97 14.36 1.24
C LEU A 368 -27.16 13.65 0.59
N ASP A 369 -27.56 12.52 1.18
CA ASP A 369 -28.70 11.74 0.71
C ASP A 369 -29.98 12.09 1.49
N PRO A 370 -30.94 12.79 0.86
CA PRO A 370 -32.19 13.16 1.52
C PRO A 370 -33.03 11.96 2.00
N GLU A 371 -32.82 10.77 1.41
CA GLU A 371 -33.53 9.56 1.84
C GLU A 371 -33.08 9.06 3.21
N THR A 372 -31.84 9.38 3.61
CA THR A 372 -31.24 8.95 4.87
C THR A 372 -31.45 9.96 5.99
N ALA A 373 -31.70 11.23 5.65
CA ALA A 373 -31.79 12.32 6.60
C ALA A 373 -32.95 12.13 7.60
N GLN A 374 -32.67 12.39 8.87
CA GLN A 374 -33.72 12.47 9.90
C GLN A 374 -34.72 13.58 9.54
N CYS A 375 -36.01 13.40 9.86
CA CYS A 375 -37.11 14.20 9.32
C CYS A 375 -37.11 15.69 9.76
N GLU A 376 -36.34 16.10 10.75
CA GLU A 376 -36.19 17.49 11.19
C GLU A 376 -35.00 18.19 10.54
N LEU A 377 -34.16 17.47 9.77
CA LEU A 377 -33.03 18.06 9.07
C LEU A 377 -33.47 18.85 7.83
N ILE A 378 -32.79 19.97 7.61
CA ILE A 378 -32.90 20.80 6.40
C ILE A 378 -31.61 20.61 5.62
N LEU A 379 -31.73 20.07 4.42
CA LEU A 379 -30.67 19.96 3.45
C LEU A 379 -30.82 21.05 2.38
N SER A 380 -29.72 21.59 1.87
CA SER A 380 -29.72 22.47 0.70
C SER A 380 -30.02 21.68 -0.58
N ASP A 381 -30.48 22.39 -1.61
CA ASP A 381 -30.88 21.77 -2.90
C ASP A 381 -29.69 21.10 -3.62
N ASP A 382 -28.47 21.63 -3.42
CA ASP A 382 -27.23 21.06 -3.95
C ASP A 382 -26.71 19.86 -3.12
N GLY A 383 -27.35 19.56 -2.00
CA GLY A 383 -26.95 18.48 -1.09
C GLY A 383 -25.61 18.73 -0.39
N LYS A 384 -25.15 19.97 -0.28
CA LYS A 384 -23.86 20.32 0.34
C LYS A 384 -23.99 20.86 1.76
N GLN A 385 -25.17 21.20 2.23
CA GLN A 385 -25.37 21.77 3.54
C GLN A 385 -26.44 21.01 4.32
N VAL A 386 -26.24 20.91 5.64
CA VAL A 386 -27.24 20.37 6.55
C VAL A 386 -27.27 21.15 7.85
N LYS A 387 -28.48 21.43 8.32
CA LYS A 387 -28.76 22.00 9.63
C LYS A 387 -30.01 21.39 10.25
N LEU A 388 -30.19 21.53 11.55
CA LEU A 388 -31.42 21.19 12.23
C LEU A 388 -32.49 22.25 11.90
N GLY A 389 -33.71 21.83 11.61
CA GLY A 389 -34.87 22.68 11.39
C GLY A 389 -35.82 22.70 12.57
N ASP A 390 -36.71 23.69 12.60
CA ASP A 390 -37.70 23.87 13.69
C ASP A 390 -38.95 23.02 13.53
N VAL A 391 -39.13 22.40 12.35
CA VAL A 391 -40.35 21.69 11.98
C VAL A 391 -40.04 20.28 11.50
N LYS A 392 -40.69 19.31 12.11
CA LYS A 392 -40.64 17.92 11.67
C LYS A 392 -41.37 17.75 10.33
N LYS A 393 -40.64 17.36 9.29
CA LYS A 393 -41.22 17.09 7.98
C LYS A 393 -41.93 15.74 7.97
N ASN A 394 -43.09 15.69 7.33
CA ASN A 394 -43.79 14.41 7.12
C ASN A 394 -43.18 13.67 5.92
N LEU A 395 -42.08 12.93 6.18
CA LEU A 395 -41.36 12.16 5.16
C LEU A 395 -41.71 10.67 5.25
N PRO A 396 -41.73 9.95 4.12
CA PRO A 396 -41.91 8.49 4.14
C PRO A 396 -40.88 7.80 5.03
N ASN A 397 -41.36 6.89 5.87
CA ASN A 397 -40.47 6.06 6.66
C ASN A 397 -39.87 4.98 5.73
N ASN A 398 -38.57 4.99 5.59
CA ASN A 398 -37.81 3.96 4.90
C ASN A 398 -36.72 3.36 5.82
N THR A 399 -36.15 2.23 5.45
CA THR A 399 -35.13 1.52 6.24
C THR A 399 -33.82 2.30 6.36
N LYS A 400 -33.52 3.16 5.38
CA LYS A 400 -32.28 3.93 5.30
C LYS A 400 -32.28 5.19 6.17
N ARG A 401 -33.48 5.74 6.50
CA ARG A 401 -33.64 7.01 7.23
C ARG A 401 -33.27 6.86 8.69
N PHE A 402 -32.47 7.79 9.21
CA PHE A 402 -32.25 7.93 10.65
C PHE A 402 -33.55 8.36 11.34
N SER A 403 -33.90 7.68 12.45
CA SER A 403 -35.14 7.95 13.18
C SER A 403 -34.90 8.62 14.51
N TYR A 404 -33.83 8.27 15.20
CA TYR A 404 -33.52 8.76 16.55
C TYR A 404 -32.55 9.95 16.50
N TRP A 405 -31.39 9.79 15.85
CA TRP A 405 -30.36 10.81 15.79
C TRP A 405 -30.57 11.76 14.60
N PHE A 406 -30.27 13.05 14.80
CA PHE A 406 -30.36 14.09 13.78
C PHE A 406 -29.19 14.00 12.81
N CYS A 407 -29.15 12.93 12.04
CA CYS A 407 -28.01 12.56 11.21
C CYS A 407 -28.43 12.32 9.76
N VAL A 408 -27.46 12.41 8.88
CA VAL A 408 -27.57 12.12 7.47
C VAL A 408 -26.24 11.54 6.97
N VAL A 409 -26.28 10.70 5.94
CA VAL A 409 -25.08 10.23 5.22
C VAL A 409 -25.12 10.70 3.78
N THR A 410 -24.03 10.50 3.07
CA THR A 410 -23.90 10.84 1.65
C THR A 410 -24.52 9.79 0.74
N LYS A 411 -24.80 10.19 -0.52
CA LYS A 411 -25.20 9.27 -1.60
C LYS A 411 -24.04 8.34 -1.98
N GLN A 412 -22.82 8.87 -1.94
CA GLN A 412 -21.60 8.15 -2.24
C GLN A 412 -21.22 7.27 -1.04
N SER A 413 -20.72 6.08 -1.34
CA SER A 413 -20.15 5.14 -0.37
C SER A 413 -18.88 4.55 -0.93
N PHE A 414 -17.99 4.10 -0.07
CA PHE A 414 -16.67 3.63 -0.43
C PHE A 414 -16.42 2.24 0.18
N SER A 415 -15.92 1.31 -0.61
CA SER A 415 -15.59 -0.06 -0.19
C SER A 415 -14.15 -0.45 -0.48
N SER A 416 -13.34 0.50 -0.95
CA SER A 416 -11.91 0.33 -1.23
C SER A 416 -11.25 1.68 -1.48
N GLY A 417 -9.92 1.72 -1.45
CA GLY A 417 -9.11 2.88 -1.78
C GLY A 417 -9.09 3.94 -0.69
N ARG A 418 -8.54 5.10 -1.07
CA ARG A 418 -8.40 6.27 -0.20
C ARG A 418 -9.38 7.34 -0.64
N PHE A 419 -9.95 8.05 0.32
CA PHE A 419 -10.80 9.20 0.04
C PHE A 419 -10.70 10.26 1.11
N TYR A 420 -10.93 11.51 0.72
CA TYR A 420 -10.86 12.68 1.58
C TYR A 420 -11.99 13.65 1.27
N PHE A 421 -12.55 14.31 2.28
CA PHE A 421 -13.53 15.38 2.12
C PHE A 421 -13.41 16.41 3.25
N GLU A 422 -13.86 17.65 3.00
CA GLU A 422 -13.82 18.75 3.97
C GLU A 422 -15.20 19.24 4.34
N VAL A 423 -15.35 19.61 5.63
CA VAL A 423 -16.61 20.11 6.20
C VAL A 423 -16.33 21.37 6.99
N GLN A 424 -16.99 22.48 6.65
CA GLN A 424 -17.01 23.69 7.50
C GLN A 424 -17.90 23.43 8.70
N VAL A 425 -17.36 23.77 9.88
CA VAL A 425 -18.00 23.63 11.19
C VAL A 425 -18.04 24.96 11.95
N GLU A 426 -17.66 26.05 11.29
CA GLU A 426 -17.60 27.38 11.86
C GLU A 426 -18.96 27.81 12.45
N GLY A 427 -18.94 28.46 13.62
CA GLY A 427 -20.14 28.96 14.29
C GLY A 427 -21.01 27.89 14.94
N LYS A 428 -20.58 26.63 14.95
CA LYS A 428 -21.30 25.54 15.60
C LYS A 428 -20.79 25.32 17.02
N THR A 429 -21.71 24.96 17.90
CA THR A 429 -21.44 24.64 19.31
C THR A 429 -21.56 23.14 19.61
N GLU A 430 -22.21 22.39 18.73
CA GLU A 430 -22.34 20.93 18.79
C GLU A 430 -22.40 20.35 17.38
N TRP A 431 -21.65 19.29 17.11
CA TRP A 431 -21.70 18.51 15.88
C TRP A 431 -20.99 17.17 16.04
N SER A 432 -21.25 16.23 15.13
CA SER A 432 -20.48 15.00 14.99
C SER A 432 -20.22 14.70 13.50
N LEU A 433 -18.99 14.34 13.17
CA LEU A 433 -18.52 14.07 11.81
C LEU A 433 -17.67 12.81 11.77
N GLY A 434 -17.69 12.11 10.65
CA GLY A 434 -16.84 10.95 10.40
C GLY A 434 -17.38 10.04 9.33
N VAL A 435 -17.19 8.75 9.52
CA VAL A 435 -17.69 7.71 8.63
C VAL A 435 -18.38 6.61 9.42
N ILE A 436 -19.34 5.94 8.78
CA ILE A 436 -20.07 4.82 9.36
C ILE A 436 -20.15 3.65 8.36
N ARG A 437 -20.25 2.42 8.85
CA ARG A 437 -20.49 1.25 8.00
C ARG A 437 -21.95 1.18 7.52
N GLU A 438 -22.22 0.46 6.43
CA GLU A 438 -23.55 0.34 5.83
C GLU A 438 -24.60 -0.25 6.78
N SER A 439 -24.20 -1.27 7.54
CA SER A 439 -25.10 -2.07 8.39
C SER A 439 -25.47 -1.44 9.73
N VAL A 440 -25.02 -0.20 10.04
CA VAL A 440 -25.35 0.45 11.32
C VAL A 440 -26.86 0.55 11.53
N ASN A 441 -27.30 0.35 12.76
CA ASN A 441 -28.70 0.56 13.12
C ASN A 441 -29.05 2.06 13.12
N ARG A 442 -29.93 2.46 12.21
CA ARG A 442 -30.38 3.86 12.01
C ARG A 442 -31.68 4.18 12.73
N LYS A 443 -32.27 3.20 13.43
CA LYS A 443 -33.62 3.31 14.00
C LYS A 443 -33.66 3.48 15.50
N GLU A 444 -32.66 2.96 16.19
CA GLU A 444 -32.62 2.90 17.65
C GLU A 444 -31.49 3.76 18.22
N PHE A 445 -31.56 3.97 19.53
CA PHE A 445 -30.46 4.57 20.27
C PHE A 445 -29.32 3.56 20.39
N ILE A 446 -28.16 3.89 19.85
CA ILE A 446 -26.93 3.09 19.96
C ILE A 446 -25.83 4.01 20.45
N SER A 447 -24.92 3.48 21.27
CA SER A 447 -23.63 4.12 21.56
C SER A 447 -22.81 4.17 20.27
N TRP A 448 -22.14 5.28 20.03
CA TRP A 448 -21.28 5.42 18.86
C TRP A 448 -19.87 4.94 19.23
N SER A 449 -19.45 3.83 18.67
CA SER A 449 -18.11 3.27 18.85
C SER A 449 -17.62 2.58 17.57
N PRO A 450 -16.33 2.35 17.38
CA PRO A 450 -15.80 1.58 16.26
C PRO A 450 -16.39 0.17 16.17
N GLN A 451 -16.68 -0.48 17.30
CA GLN A 451 -17.31 -1.81 17.35
C GLN A 451 -18.71 -1.78 16.75
N ASP A 452 -19.45 -0.69 16.96
CA ASP A 452 -20.79 -0.47 16.41
C ASP A 452 -20.75 0.04 14.96
N GLY A 453 -19.54 0.30 14.42
CA GLY A 453 -19.31 0.75 13.03
C GLY A 453 -19.34 2.26 12.87
N TYR A 454 -18.94 3.00 13.87
CA TYR A 454 -18.85 4.46 13.86
C TYR A 454 -17.43 4.91 14.14
N TRP A 455 -16.81 5.64 13.24
CA TRP A 455 -15.52 6.30 13.39
C TRP A 455 -15.76 7.80 13.30
N ILE A 456 -15.95 8.43 14.47
CA ILE A 456 -16.53 9.76 14.57
C ILE A 456 -15.76 10.61 15.57
N ILE A 457 -15.57 11.89 15.24
CA ILE A 457 -15.24 12.93 16.22
C ILE A 457 -16.46 13.81 16.49
N ARG A 458 -16.54 14.36 17.70
CA ARG A 458 -17.68 15.14 18.16
C ARG A 458 -17.24 16.38 18.92
N LEU A 459 -17.88 17.54 18.62
CA LEU A 459 -17.89 18.70 19.47
C LEU A 459 -19.10 18.62 20.42
N ILE A 460 -18.84 18.73 21.71
CA ILE A 460 -19.84 18.76 22.77
C ILE A 460 -19.93 20.19 23.32
N THR A 461 -21.07 20.58 23.84
CA THR A 461 -21.29 21.88 24.49
C THR A 461 -20.15 22.25 25.47
N GLY A 462 -19.66 23.48 25.40
CA GLY A 462 -18.51 23.94 26.20
C GLY A 462 -17.13 23.76 25.54
N ASN A 463 -17.09 23.63 24.23
CA ASN A 463 -15.86 23.56 23.42
C ASN A 463 -15.00 22.31 23.69
N LYS A 464 -15.63 21.22 24.08
CA LYS A 464 -14.98 19.92 24.32
C LYS A 464 -15.09 19.04 23.10
N TYR A 465 -13.95 18.62 22.59
CA TYR A 465 -13.86 17.71 21.46
C TYR A 465 -13.54 16.30 21.94
N LYS A 466 -14.18 15.31 21.36
CA LYS A 466 -13.94 13.88 21.65
C LYS A 466 -13.88 13.06 20.38
N ALA A 467 -12.96 12.11 20.34
CA ALA A 467 -13.06 10.96 19.44
C ALA A 467 -13.90 9.88 20.15
N LEU A 468 -14.88 9.34 19.44
CA LEU A 468 -15.78 8.31 19.98
C LEU A 468 -15.16 6.92 19.78
N ASP A 469 -13.98 6.75 20.37
CA ASP A 469 -13.25 5.48 20.44
C ASP A 469 -13.69 4.66 21.66
N ASP A 470 -13.09 3.52 21.90
CA ASP A 470 -13.36 2.68 23.05
C ASP A 470 -12.08 2.43 23.87
N PRO A 471 -11.89 3.16 25.00
CA PRO A 471 -12.76 4.23 25.55
C PRO A 471 -12.68 5.56 24.78
N PRO A 472 -13.72 6.45 24.89
CA PRO A 472 -13.71 7.77 24.26
C PRO A 472 -12.51 8.62 24.69
N VAL A 473 -11.89 9.31 23.72
CA VAL A 473 -10.66 10.10 23.91
C VAL A 473 -10.99 11.60 23.86
N ASP A 474 -10.54 12.36 24.88
CA ASP A 474 -10.62 13.82 24.87
C ASP A 474 -9.56 14.40 23.94
N LEU A 475 -9.97 15.28 23.03
CA LEU A 475 -9.11 15.87 22.01
C LEU A 475 -8.68 17.28 22.40
N SER A 476 -7.38 17.56 22.34
CA SER A 476 -6.81 18.88 22.60
C SER A 476 -6.77 19.70 21.33
N VAL A 477 -7.77 20.57 21.13
CA VAL A 477 -7.82 21.53 20.01
C VAL A 477 -7.48 22.91 20.54
N LYS A 478 -6.43 23.55 19.98
CA LYS A 478 -5.89 24.83 20.49
C LYS A 478 -6.82 26.03 20.24
N SER A 479 -7.62 25.99 19.17
CA SER A 479 -8.60 27.01 18.79
C SER A 479 -9.88 26.34 18.31
N GLY A 480 -11.00 27.07 18.26
CA GLY A 480 -12.25 26.54 17.68
C GLY A 480 -12.01 26.10 16.22
N LEU A 481 -12.44 24.88 15.88
CA LEU A 481 -12.34 24.35 14.52
C LEU A 481 -13.26 25.14 13.59
N GLN A 482 -12.72 25.56 12.46
CA GLN A 482 -13.51 26.20 11.38
C GLN A 482 -13.82 25.21 10.27
N LYS A 483 -12.87 24.35 9.95
CA LYS A 483 -13.01 23.34 8.92
C LYS A 483 -12.31 22.04 9.32
N VAL A 484 -12.99 20.92 9.15
CA VAL A 484 -12.49 19.57 9.42
C VAL A 484 -12.30 18.82 8.13
N GLY A 485 -11.10 18.28 7.91
CA GLY A 485 -10.81 17.30 6.87
C GLY A 485 -10.99 15.88 7.43
N VAL A 486 -11.62 15.01 6.65
CA VAL A 486 -11.79 13.59 6.98
C VAL A 486 -11.12 12.76 5.89
N PHE A 487 -10.11 11.99 6.26
CA PHE A 487 -9.39 11.07 5.39
C PHE A 487 -9.65 9.63 5.81
N VAL A 488 -9.84 8.76 4.83
CA VAL A 488 -10.01 7.32 5.05
C VAL A 488 -9.07 6.57 4.11
N ASP A 489 -8.34 5.62 4.67
CA ASP A 489 -7.65 4.56 3.94
C ASP A 489 -8.36 3.25 4.28
N TYR A 490 -9.10 2.71 3.30
CA TYR A 490 -9.94 1.54 3.52
C TYR A 490 -9.10 0.28 3.73
N GLU A 491 -8.01 0.12 2.99
CA GLU A 491 -7.14 -1.06 3.04
C GLU A 491 -6.28 -1.08 4.30
N GLU A 492 -5.72 0.09 4.69
CA GLU A 492 -4.91 0.22 5.91
C GLU A 492 -5.77 0.29 7.19
N GLY A 493 -7.08 0.43 7.05
CA GLY A 493 -7.97 0.53 8.22
C GLY A 493 -7.73 1.79 9.03
N VAL A 494 -7.68 2.96 8.37
CA VAL A 494 -7.40 4.25 9.01
C VAL A 494 -8.52 5.24 8.72
N VAL A 495 -8.96 5.98 9.75
CA VAL A 495 -9.81 7.17 9.63
C VAL A 495 -9.15 8.31 10.37
N SER A 496 -8.70 9.33 9.65
CA SER A 496 -7.97 10.48 10.20
C SER A 496 -8.76 11.77 10.05
N PHE A 497 -8.67 12.62 11.07
CA PHE A 497 -9.33 13.91 11.14
C PHE A 497 -8.28 15.01 11.23
N TYR A 498 -8.43 16.06 10.42
CA TYR A 498 -7.50 17.18 10.33
C TYR A 498 -8.19 18.51 10.61
N ASP A 499 -7.53 19.37 11.36
CA ASP A 499 -7.82 20.81 11.35
C ASP A 499 -7.21 21.39 10.07
N VAL A 500 -8.06 21.73 9.11
CA VAL A 500 -7.61 22.20 7.79
C VAL A 500 -6.91 23.55 7.87
N GLU A 501 -7.37 24.47 8.75
CA GLU A 501 -6.79 25.80 8.88
C GLU A 501 -5.44 25.77 9.62
N ALA A 502 -5.33 24.93 10.64
CA ALA A 502 -4.08 24.74 11.38
C ALA A 502 -3.12 23.76 10.70
N ALA A 503 -3.56 23.06 9.66
CA ALA A 503 -2.86 21.95 9.02
C ALA A 503 -2.36 20.91 10.04
N ALA A 504 -3.21 20.52 10.97
CA ALA A 504 -2.85 19.66 12.09
C ALA A 504 -3.75 18.42 12.16
N LEU A 505 -3.14 17.27 12.44
CA LEU A 505 -3.88 16.06 12.75
C LEU A 505 -4.61 16.23 14.10
N ILE A 506 -5.93 16.02 14.10
CA ILE A 506 -6.76 16.05 15.31
C ILE A 506 -6.77 14.68 15.98
N TYR A 507 -7.07 13.65 15.19
CA TYR A 507 -7.17 12.26 15.67
C TYR A 507 -7.10 11.27 14.50
N SER A 508 -6.61 10.05 14.79
CA SER A 508 -6.64 8.92 13.85
C SER A 508 -7.13 7.66 14.55
N PHE A 509 -8.19 7.08 14.02
CA PHE A 509 -8.54 5.69 14.29
C PHE A 509 -7.65 4.81 13.43
N THR A 510 -6.95 3.87 14.04
CA THR A 510 -6.02 2.95 13.35
C THR A 510 -6.34 1.49 13.66
N GLY A 511 -5.94 0.59 12.76
CA GLY A 511 -6.20 -0.85 12.93
C GLY A 511 -7.68 -1.22 12.77
N CYS A 512 -8.46 -0.38 12.08
CA CYS A 512 -9.86 -0.65 11.79
C CYS A 512 -9.97 -1.76 10.75
N SER A 513 -10.91 -2.68 10.95
CA SER A 513 -11.22 -3.73 9.97
C SER A 513 -12.51 -3.39 9.24
N PHE A 514 -12.39 -2.87 8.01
CA PHE A 514 -13.53 -2.56 7.17
C PHE A 514 -13.91 -3.77 6.32
N THR A 515 -15.16 -4.19 6.38
CA THR A 515 -15.69 -5.32 5.60
C THR A 515 -16.92 -4.92 4.76
N GLU A 516 -17.42 -3.72 4.98
CA GLU A 516 -18.63 -3.18 4.37
C GLU A 516 -18.35 -1.79 3.79
N LYS A 517 -19.29 -1.28 3.00
CA LYS A 517 -19.23 0.10 2.50
C LYS A 517 -19.24 1.10 3.65
N LEU A 518 -18.39 2.11 3.54
CA LEU A 518 -18.34 3.25 4.44
C LEU A 518 -19.08 4.43 3.82
N PHE A 519 -19.84 5.12 4.65
CA PHE A 519 -20.58 6.33 4.29
C PHE A 519 -20.06 7.51 5.10
N PRO A 520 -19.69 8.64 4.49
CA PRO A 520 -19.50 9.90 5.20
C PRO A 520 -20.75 10.28 5.99
N TYR A 521 -20.55 10.62 7.26
CA TYR A 521 -21.61 10.82 8.25
C TYR A 521 -21.59 12.23 8.81
N PHE A 522 -22.77 12.84 8.92
CA PHE A 522 -22.97 14.22 9.33
C PHE A 522 -24.09 14.32 10.37
N CYS A 523 -23.79 14.92 11.51
CA CYS A 523 -24.78 15.24 12.53
C CYS A 523 -24.58 16.69 12.97
N PRO A 524 -25.48 17.63 12.62
CA PRO A 524 -25.33 19.05 12.93
C PRO A 524 -25.54 19.38 14.42
N GLY A 525 -25.85 18.37 15.26
CA GLY A 525 -26.11 18.57 16.68
C GLY A 525 -27.50 19.13 16.98
N LEU A 526 -27.77 19.33 18.26
CA LEU A 526 -29.03 19.89 18.74
C LEU A 526 -29.02 21.42 18.64
N TYR A 527 -30.21 21.98 18.49
CA TYR A 527 -30.46 23.42 18.53
C TYR A 527 -31.00 23.78 19.93
N TYR A 528 -30.25 24.62 20.67
CA TYR A 528 -30.64 25.09 21.98
C TYR A 528 -30.74 26.62 21.96
N ASP A 529 -31.93 27.17 22.21
CA ASP A 529 -32.22 28.60 22.47
C ASP A 529 -31.47 29.59 21.52
N GLY A 530 -31.47 29.32 20.22
CA GLY A 530 -30.82 30.20 19.24
C GLY A 530 -29.34 29.94 19.03
N THR A 531 -28.74 29.01 19.76
CA THR A 531 -27.36 28.58 19.56
C THR A 531 -27.31 27.40 18.59
N ASN A 532 -26.15 27.14 17.94
CA ASN A 532 -25.93 26.04 17.00
C ASN A 532 -26.78 26.07 15.70
N SER A 533 -27.21 27.27 15.27
CA SER A 533 -28.04 27.44 14.06
C SER A 533 -27.24 27.32 12.73
N ALA A 534 -25.92 27.45 12.80
CA ALA A 534 -25.05 27.37 11.63
C ALA A 534 -25.11 25.95 10.99
N PRO A 535 -25.14 25.82 9.64
CA PRO A 535 -25.09 24.55 8.96
C PRO A 535 -23.71 23.89 9.02
N LEU A 536 -23.64 22.57 8.88
CA LEU A 536 -22.46 21.88 8.39
C LEU A 536 -22.42 22.02 6.87
N ILE A 537 -21.26 22.40 6.31
CA ILE A 537 -21.13 22.66 4.87
C ILE A 537 -20.01 21.80 4.29
N ILE A 538 -20.33 20.92 3.34
CA ILE A 538 -19.35 20.19 2.56
C ILE A 538 -18.67 21.17 1.61
N SER A 539 -17.36 21.34 1.77
CA SER A 539 -16.58 22.31 1.00
C SER A 539 -15.85 21.64 -0.15
N PRO A 540 -15.70 22.32 -1.31
CA PRO A 540 -14.81 21.86 -2.34
C PRO A 540 -13.36 21.91 -1.84
N VAL A 541 -12.62 20.84 -2.05
CA VAL A 541 -11.18 20.76 -1.72
C VAL A 541 -10.40 21.43 -2.84
N LYS A 542 -9.62 22.46 -2.49
CA LYS A 542 -8.69 23.12 -3.44
C LYS A 542 -7.40 22.32 -3.45
N VAL A 543 -7.22 21.47 -4.43
CA VAL A 543 -5.92 20.84 -4.71
C VAL A 543 -5.09 21.89 -5.48
N ASN A 544 -4.15 22.54 -4.78
CA ASN A 544 -3.21 23.51 -5.39
C ASN A 544 -1.94 22.79 -5.88
#